data_ca236736956aa6deac85704e10a99230
#
_entry.id   ca236736956aa6deac85704e10a99230
#
_cell.length_a   1.000
_cell.length_b   1.000
_cell.length_c   1.000
_cell.angle_alpha   90.00
_cell.angle_beta   90.00
_cell.angle_gamma   90.00
#
_symmetry.space_group_name_H-M   'P 1'
#
loop_
_entity.id
_entity.type
_entity.pdbx_description
1 polymer ?
#
loop_
_entity_poly.entity_id
_entity_poly.type
_entity_poly.pdbx_seq_one_letter_code
_entity_poly.pdbx_strand_id
1 'polypeptide(L)'
;SILLIGGFQVWNKTLNVGTYSFLVFITQRLLWPLTTLGHVLDDFQRSLASINRVIDLIDTPIEIKDGNKKINLKRVKGEIIFKNIYFNYPERDSTISGINFKIPAKKTIGIVGLTGSGKSTLIKLLLRIYDYDRNKGTISIDGLPIQEINLKELRKCFSLVSQETYLFDGTVLENISYGSNTSSLEEIKKAAKIAEAHDFITKLPRGYKTIVGERGQILSGGQRQRIALARAILKNAPILILDEATASVDNETEVLIQKSLAKLTLEKTTIVIAHRLSTIKSADNIIVLEKGKIIEEGRHDFLIKKNGIYSELWKVQAGI
;
A
#
# COMPACT_ATOMS: atom_id res chain seq x y z
N SER A 1 -28.58 -23.23 51.00
CA SER A 1 -29.13 -24.17 52.04
C SER A 1 -28.94 -23.63 53.45
N ILE A 2 -27.79 -23.11 53.85
CA ILE A 2 -27.55 -22.60 55.21
C ILE A 2 -28.54 -21.48 55.61
N LEU A 3 -28.85 -20.56 54.71
CA LEU A 3 -29.83 -19.50 54.97
C LEU A 3 -31.21 -20.04 55.24
N LEU A 4 -31.71 -21.01 54.49
CA LEU A 4 -33.04 -21.57 54.63
C LEU A 4 -33.13 -22.51 55.84
N ILE A 5 -32.22 -23.48 55.93
CA ILE A 5 -32.23 -24.50 56.96
C ILE A 5 -31.91 -23.87 58.33
N GLY A 6 -30.84 -23.03 58.38
CA GLY A 6 -30.48 -22.33 59.62
C GLY A 6 -31.55 -21.34 60.09
N GLY A 7 -32.20 -20.62 59.15
CA GLY A 7 -33.32 -19.74 59.50
C GLY A 7 -34.51 -20.51 60.08
N PHE A 8 -34.86 -21.67 59.53
CA PHE A 8 -35.88 -22.55 60.04
C PHE A 8 -35.58 -23.11 61.46
N GLN A 9 -34.29 -23.44 61.68
CA GLN A 9 -33.82 -23.89 63.02
C GLN A 9 -33.88 -22.77 64.07
N VAL A 10 -33.57 -21.54 63.67
CA VAL A 10 -33.74 -20.36 64.55
C VAL A 10 -35.21 -20.14 64.88
N TRP A 11 -36.11 -20.24 63.90
CA TRP A 11 -37.54 -20.13 64.11
C TRP A 11 -38.08 -21.19 65.09
N ASN A 12 -37.64 -22.42 64.98
CA ASN A 12 -37.99 -23.51 65.88
C ASN A 12 -37.24 -23.46 67.23
N LYS A 13 -36.47 -22.40 67.50
CA LYS A 13 -35.67 -22.23 68.72
C LYS A 13 -34.62 -23.34 68.98
N THR A 14 -34.27 -24.11 67.97
CA THR A 14 -33.24 -25.14 68.03
C THR A 14 -31.83 -24.62 67.78
N LEU A 15 -31.70 -23.41 67.18
CA LEU A 15 -30.45 -22.74 66.92
C LEU A 15 -30.52 -21.30 67.46
N ASN A 16 -29.42 -20.84 68.15
CA ASN A 16 -29.31 -19.48 68.59
C ASN A 16 -29.05 -18.54 67.41
N VAL A 17 -29.69 -17.33 67.47
CA VAL A 17 -29.51 -16.28 66.43
C VAL A 17 -28.05 -15.91 66.23
N GLY A 18 -27.25 -15.81 67.27
CA GLY A 18 -25.80 -15.51 67.21
C GLY A 18 -25.03 -16.58 66.44
N THR A 19 -25.31 -17.88 66.69
CA THR A 19 -24.70 -18.99 65.99
C THR A 19 -25.12 -19.01 64.51
N TYR A 20 -26.38 -18.72 64.24
CA TYR A 20 -26.85 -18.61 62.84
C TYR A 20 -26.12 -17.49 62.08
N SER A 21 -26.04 -16.28 62.65
CA SER A 21 -25.36 -15.16 62.04
C SER A 21 -23.87 -15.49 61.80
N PHE A 22 -23.25 -16.15 62.78
CA PHE A 22 -21.85 -16.62 62.62
C PHE A 22 -21.68 -17.63 61.48
N LEU A 23 -22.58 -18.60 61.37
CA LEU A 23 -22.56 -19.60 60.28
C LEU A 23 -22.72 -18.93 58.90
N VAL A 24 -23.66 -17.98 58.77
CA VAL A 24 -23.85 -17.23 57.52
C VAL A 24 -22.59 -16.42 57.18
N PHE A 25 -22.03 -15.73 58.14
CA PHE A 25 -20.80 -14.93 57.95
C PHE A 25 -19.61 -15.80 57.53
N ILE A 26 -19.38 -16.91 58.24
CA ILE A 26 -18.23 -17.78 57.93
C ILE A 26 -18.40 -18.46 56.57
N THR A 27 -19.63 -18.81 56.20
CA THR A 27 -19.90 -19.40 54.89
C THR A 27 -19.61 -18.40 53.75
N GLN A 28 -20.06 -17.15 53.91
CA GLN A 28 -19.73 -16.11 52.93
C GLN A 28 -18.21 -15.90 52.82
N ARG A 29 -17.53 -15.83 53.99
CA ARG A 29 -16.10 -15.60 54.04
C ARG A 29 -15.29 -16.79 53.47
N LEU A 30 -15.81 -17.99 53.51
CA LEU A 30 -15.19 -19.20 52.94
C LEU A 30 -15.42 -19.29 51.44
N LEU A 31 -16.58 -18.80 50.95
CA LEU A 31 -16.92 -18.82 49.55
C LEU A 31 -16.29 -17.70 48.74
N TRP A 32 -16.02 -16.54 49.39
CA TRP A 32 -15.42 -15.38 48.74
C TRP A 32 -14.09 -15.69 47.97
N PRO A 33 -13.10 -16.41 48.58
CA PRO A 33 -11.87 -16.76 47.89
C PRO A 33 -12.09 -17.62 46.65
N LEU A 34 -13.13 -18.44 46.60
CA LEU A 34 -13.43 -19.27 45.42
C LEU A 34 -13.90 -18.43 44.23
N THR A 35 -14.71 -17.37 44.48
CA THR A 35 -15.09 -16.45 43.41
C THR A 35 -13.91 -15.63 42.93
N THR A 36 -13.04 -15.20 43.85
CA THR A 36 -11.80 -14.49 43.49
C THR A 36 -10.86 -15.40 42.67
N LEU A 37 -10.75 -16.67 42.99
CA LEU A 37 -9.97 -17.64 42.23
C LEU A 37 -10.49 -17.77 40.80
N GLY A 38 -11.83 -17.78 40.60
CA GLY A 38 -12.44 -17.76 39.29
C GLY A 38 -11.99 -16.56 38.44
N HIS A 39 -12.04 -15.36 39.03
CA HIS A 39 -11.58 -14.15 38.33
C HIS A 39 -10.07 -14.17 37.99
N VAL A 40 -9.25 -14.66 38.91
CA VAL A 40 -7.81 -14.78 38.68
C VAL A 40 -7.51 -15.76 37.55
N LEU A 41 -8.25 -16.88 37.47
CA LEU A 41 -8.10 -17.83 36.37
C LEU A 41 -8.52 -17.23 35.03
N ASP A 42 -9.62 -16.48 34.98
CA ASP A 42 -10.06 -15.78 33.79
C ASP A 42 -9.00 -14.75 33.32
N ASP A 43 -8.49 -13.94 34.23
CA ASP A 43 -7.45 -12.94 33.92
C ASP A 43 -6.15 -13.61 33.46
N PHE A 44 -5.79 -14.74 34.06
CA PHE A 44 -4.64 -15.53 33.64
C PHE A 44 -4.81 -16.06 32.21
N GLN A 45 -5.98 -16.64 31.87
CA GLN A 45 -6.25 -17.12 30.51
C GLN A 45 -6.23 -16.00 29.48
N ARG A 46 -6.83 -14.85 29.77
CA ARG A 46 -6.79 -13.65 28.90
C ARG A 46 -5.36 -13.16 28.70
N SER A 47 -4.56 -13.13 29.76
CA SER A 47 -3.16 -12.73 29.72
C SER A 47 -2.32 -13.69 28.86
N LEU A 48 -2.51 -15.00 29.02
CA LEU A 48 -1.86 -16.02 28.18
C LEU A 48 -2.22 -15.86 26.70
N ALA A 49 -3.51 -15.65 26.40
CA ALA A 49 -3.94 -15.44 25.02
C ALA A 49 -3.31 -14.18 24.40
N SER A 50 -3.16 -13.11 25.20
CA SER A 50 -2.49 -11.88 24.75
C SER A 50 -0.99 -12.07 24.54
N ILE A 51 -0.32 -12.77 25.45
CA ILE A 51 1.11 -13.09 25.33
C ILE A 51 1.37 -13.95 24.10
N ASN A 52 0.56 -14.99 23.86
CA ASN A 52 0.72 -15.85 22.69
C ASN A 52 0.60 -15.06 21.38
N ARG A 53 -0.35 -14.11 21.27
CA ARG A 53 -0.46 -13.26 20.09
C ARG A 53 0.78 -12.40 19.84
N VAL A 54 1.40 -11.90 20.92
CA VAL A 54 2.64 -11.12 20.82
C VAL A 54 3.81 -12.01 20.39
N ILE A 55 3.92 -13.21 20.97
CA ILE A 55 4.95 -14.19 20.61
C ILE A 55 4.78 -14.60 19.15
N ASP A 56 3.56 -14.97 18.72
CA ASP A 56 3.27 -15.33 17.33
C ASP A 56 3.69 -14.21 16.34
N LEU A 57 3.47 -12.95 16.72
CA LEU A 57 3.91 -11.82 15.90
C LEU A 57 5.44 -11.70 15.86
N ILE A 58 6.12 -11.89 16.98
CA ILE A 58 7.59 -11.81 17.06
C ILE A 58 8.23 -12.96 16.28
N ASP A 59 7.65 -14.16 16.39
CA ASP A 59 8.14 -15.37 15.74
C ASP A 59 7.78 -15.45 14.25
N THR A 60 6.94 -14.51 13.76
CA THR A 60 6.59 -14.44 12.33
C THR A 60 7.85 -14.26 11.48
N PRO A 61 8.18 -15.20 10.59
CA PRO A 61 9.40 -15.15 9.82
C PRO A 61 9.40 -13.99 8.82
N ILE A 62 10.55 -13.34 8.65
CA ILE A 62 10.75 -12.32 7.61
C ILE A 62 10.88 -13.06 6.26
N GLU A 63 9.81 -13.03 5.47
CA GLU A 63 9.76 -13.71 4.17
C GLU A 63 10.70 -13.05 3.14
N ILE A 64 10.77 -11.72 3.13
CA ILE A 64 11.56 -10.96 2.16
C ILE A 64 12.94 -10.66 2.74
N LYS A 65 13.92 -11.47 2.37
CA LYS A 65 15.31 -11.29 2.80
C LYS A 65 15.94 -10.09 2.08
N ASP A 66 16.67 -9.27 2.83
CA ASP A 66 17.39 -8.13 2.26
C ASP A 66 18.52 -8.59 1.34
N GLY A 67 18.82 -7.78 0.32
CA GLY A 67 19.97 -7.99 -0.54
C GLY A 67 21.20 -7.28 0.00
N ASN A 68 22.39 -7.73 -0.42
CA ASN A 68 23.67 -7.20 0.06
C ASN A 68 24.25 -6.13 -0.85
N LYS A 69 23.77 -5.98 -2.08
CA LYS A 69 24.31 -5.02 -3.05
C LYS A 69 23.73 -3.63 -2.85
N LYS A 70 24.59 -2.64 -2.78
CA LYS A 70 24.20 -1.22 -2.81
C LYS A 70 24.12 -0.73 -4.25
N ILE A 71 23.17 0.18 -4.52
CA ILE A 71 23.01 0.80 -5.83
C ILE A 71 23.30 2.31 -5.72
N ASN A 72 24.08 2.83 -6.67
CA ASN A 72 24.34 4.26 -6.74
C ASN A 72 23.25 4.94 -7.57
N LEU A 73 22.31 5.61 -6.91
CA LEU A 73 21.15 6.27 -7.54
C LEU A 73 21.54 7.20 -8.70
N LYS A 74 22.68 7.90 -8.60
CA LYS A 74 23.15 8.81 -9.66
C LYS A 74 23.56 8.09 -10.95
N ARG A 75 23.82 6.78 -10.88
CA ARG A 75 24.23 5.94 -12.03
C ARG A 75 23.11 5.08 -12.57
N VAL A 76 21.98 5.03 -11.90
CA VAL A 76 20.82 4.24 -12.35
C VAL A 76 20.24 4.86 -13.60
N LYS A 77 20.31 4.11 -14.71
CA LYS A 77 19.69 4.47 -16.00
C LYS A 77 18.20 4.14 -16.00
N GLY A 78 17.81 3.09 -15.27
CA GLY A 78 16.43 2.66 -15.08
C GLY A 78 15.95 1.65 -16.14
N GLU A 79 16.83 0.92 -16.80
CA GLU A 79 16.39 -0.21 -17.62
C GLU A 79 15.84 -1.30 -16.71
N ILE A 80 14.64 -1.84 -17.04
CA ILE A 80 14.01 -2.90 -16.25
C ILE A 80 13.74 -4.09 -17.16
N ILE A 81 14.10 -5.29 -16.71
CA ILE A 81 13.87 -6.53 -17.43
C ILE A 81 13.14 -7.51 -16.52
N PHE A 82 12.00 -8.00 -16.99
CA PHE A 82 11.30 -9.15 -16.44
C PHE A 82 11.61 -10.37 -17.32
N LYS A 83 12.18 -11.41 -16.72
CA LYS A 83 12.55 -12.65 -17.44
C LYS A 83 11.93 -13.85 -16.76
N ASN A 84 10.98 -14.50 -17.45
CA ASN A 84 10.33 -15.73 -17.04
C ASN A 84 9.72 -15.70 -15.63
N ILE A 85 8.95 -14.65 -15.32
CA ILE A 85 8.40 -14.44 -13.99
C ILE A 85 7.12 -15.24 -13.78
N TYR A 86 7.11 -16.01 -12.69
CA TYR A 86 5.95 -16.73 -12.16
C TYR A 86 5.71 -16.30 -10.72
N PHE A 87 4.44 -16.06 -10.39
CA PHE A 87 4.07 -15.69 -9.02
C PHE A 87 2.62 -16.04 -8.75
N ASN A 88 2.37 -16.60 -7.56
CA ASN A 88 1.04 -16.82 -7.00
C ASN A 88 0.96 -16.26 -5.61
N TYR A 89 -0.18 -15.66 -5.27
CA TYR A 89 -0.49 -15.37 -3.88
C TYR A 89 -0.80 -16.68 -3.14
N PRO A 90 -0.56 -16.74 -1.82
CA PRO A 90 -1.15 -17.81 -1.02
C PRO A 90 -2.67 -17.88 -1.32
N GLU A 91 -3.24 -19.03 -1.46
CA GLU A 91 -4.68 -19.26 -1.73
C GLU A 91 -5.21 -18.81 -3.12
N ARG A 92 -4.33 -18.44 -4.06
CA ARG A 92 -4.74 -18.11 -5.44
C ARG A 92 -3.88 -18.84 -6.46
N ASP A 93 -4.54 -19.50 -7.40
CA ASP A 93 -3.85 -20.12 -8.53
C ASP A 93 -3.42 -19.07 -9.56
N SER A 94 -2.19 -19.24 -10.04
CA SER A 94 -1.68 -18.63 -11.28
C SER A 94 -1.95 -17.13 -11.48
N THR A 95 -1.43 -16.28 -10.54
CA THR A 95 -1.59 -14.82 -10.65
C THR A 95 -0.72 -14.22 -11.77
N ILE A 96 0.52 -14.72 -11.95
CA ILE A 96 1.48 -14.32 -12.98
C ILE A 96 2.12 -15.59 -13.56
N SER A 97 2.15 -15.71 -14.88
CA SER A 97 2.59 -16.92 -15.58
C SER A 97 3.51 -16.61 -16.76
N GLY A 98 4.83 -16.78 -16.55
CA GLY A 98 5.84 -16.69 -17.60
C GLY A 98 5.98 -15.30 -18.22
N ILE A 99 5.91 -14.26 -17.43
CA ILE A 99 6.03 -12.87 -17.90
C ILE A 99 7.45 -12.58 -18.36
N ASN A 100 7.54 -12.09 -19.61
CA ASN A 100 8.80 -11.66 -20.24
C ASN A 100 8.57 -10.32 -20.92
N PHE A 101 9.24 -9.27 -20.49
CA PHE A 101 9.30 -7.99 -21.20
C PHE A 101 10.45 -7.12 -20.69
N LYS A 102 10.79 -6.11 -21.49
CA LYS A 102 11.86 -5.15 -21.21
C LYS A 102 11.32 -3.73 -21.29
N ILE A 103 11.70 -2.90 -20.33
CA ILE A 103 11.48 -1.46 -20.33
C ILE A 103 12.84 -0.80 -20.53
N PRO A 104 13.12 -0.23 -21.70
CA PRO A 104 14.36 0.51 -21.92
C PRO A 104 14.46 1.74 -21.01
N ALA A 105 15.66 2.13 -20.64
CA ALA A 105 15.90 3.33 -19.85
C ALA A 105 15.24 4.55 -20.50
N LYS A 106 14.64 5.42 -19.66
CA LYS A 106 13.99 6.66 -20.09
C LYS A 106 12.83 6.49 -21.06
N LYS A 107 12.18 5.32 -21.07
CA LYS A 107 11.00 5.02 -21.88
C LYS A 107 9.77 4.87 -21.02
N THR A 108 8.62 5.21 -21.60
CA THR A 108 7.32 5.04 -20.96
C THR A 108 6.65 3.77 -21.47
N ILE A 109 6.26 2.90 -20.54
CA ILE A 109 5.46 1.72 -20.84
C ILE A 109 4.08 1.83 -20.21
N GLY A 110 3.04 1.54 -20.99
CA GLY A 110 1.68 1.36 -20.51
C GLY A 110 1.39 -0.10 -20.19
N ILE A 111 0.79 -0.39 -19.05
CA ILE A 111 0.30 -1.73 -18.70
C ILE A 111 -1.21 -1.67 -18.57
N VAL A 112 -1.92 -2.43 -19.40
CA VAL A 112 -3.38 -2.48 -19.45
C VAL A 112 -3.91 -3.90 -19.33
N GLY A 113 -5.19 -4.03 -19.06
CA GLY A 113 -5.90 -5.30 -18.94
C GLY A 113 -7.06 -5.19 -17.96
N LEU A 114 -7.92 -6.20 -17.94
CA LEU A 114 -9.07 -6.25 -17.05
C LEU A 114 -8.65 -6.28 -15.57
N THR A 115 -9.59 -5.98 -14.68
CA THR A 115 -9.37 -6.11 -13.23
C THR A 115 -9.00 -7.57 -12.91
N GLY A 116 -7.99 -7.77 -12.07
CA GLY A 116 -7.48 -9.11 -11.75
C GLY A 116 -6.47 -9.70 -12.77
N SER A 117 -6.12 -9.00 -13.86
CA SER A 117 -5.16 -9.51 -14.85
C SER A 117 -3.70 -9.59 -14.38
N GLY A 118 -3.36 -9.02 -13.19
CA GLY A 118 -2.02 -9.07 -12.60
C GLY A 118 -1.21 -7.77 -12.66
N LYS A 119 -1.77 -6.66 -13.18
CA LYS A 119 -1.07 -5.37 -13.32
C LYS A 119 -0.41 -4.88 -12.02
N SER A 120 -1.18 -4.73 -10.95
CA SER A 120 -0.66 -4.27 -9.66
C SER A 120 0.27 -5.29 -9.00
N THR A 121 0.13 -6.58 -9.34
CA THR A 121 1.06 -7.63 -8.88
C THR A 121 2.45 -7.42 -9.46
N LEU A 122 2.59 -7.05 -10.75
CA LEU A 122 3.89 -6.74 -11.34
C LEU A 122 4.60 -5.61 -10.60
N ILE A 123 3.87 -4.56 -10.21
CA ILE A 123 4.45 -3.45 -9.42
C ILE A 123 4.86 -3.92 -8.02
N LYS A 124 4.03 -4.73 -7.37
CA LYS A 124 4.35 -5.27 -6.05
C LYS A 124 5.61 -6.15 -6.07
N LEU A 125 5.80 -6.94 -7.12
CA LEU A 125 7.02 -7.73 -7.33
C LEU A 125 8.23 -6.84 -7.60
N LEU A 126 8.09 -5.81 -8.45
CA LEU A 126 9.17 -4.87 -8.76
C LEU A 126 9.63 -4.08 -7.53
N LEU A 127 8.70 -3.68 -6.64
CA LEU A 127 8.99 -3.00 -5.38
C LEU A 127 9.42 -3.95 -4.26
N ARG A 128 9.46 -5.26 -4.54
CA ARG A 128 9.70 -6.32 -3.56
C ARG A 128 8.82 -6.15 -2.32
N ILE A 129 7.51 -6.02 -2.54
CA ILE A 129 6.47 -6.19 -1.51
C ILE A 129 6.16 -7.70 -1.37
N TYR A 130 6.33 -8.43 -2.46
CA TYR A 130 6.35 -9.89 -2.53
C TYR A 130 7.58 -10.34 -3.31
N ASP A 131 8.12 -11.51 -2.98
CA ASP A 131 9.19 -12.14 -3.75
C ASP A 131 8.63 -13.24 -4.66
N TYR A 132 9.30 -13.47 -5.78
CA TYR A 132 9.03 -14.54 -6.73
C TYR A 132 10.12 -15.61 -6.61
N ASP A 133 9.87 -16.82 -7.18
CA ASP A 133 10.83 -17.92 -7.18
C ASP A 133 12.05 -17.58 -8.07
N ARG A 134 13.20 -17.41 -7.42
CA ARG A 134 14.48 -17.07 -8.09
C ARG A 134 14.93 -18.13 -9.10
N ASN A 135 14.53 -19.39 -8.90
CA ASN A 135 14.93 -20.49 -9.79
C ASN A 135 14.17 -20.46 -11.12
N LYS A 136 13.02 -19.78 -11.15
CA LYS A 136 12.15 -19.72 -12.34
C LYS A 136 12.35 -18.47 -13.17
N GLY A 137 12.72 -17.35 -12.55
CA GLY A 137 12.85 -16.11 -13.30
C GLY A 137 13.61 -15.02 -12.56
N THR A 138 13.79 -13.87 -13.22
CA THR A 138 14.57 -12.75 -12.69
C THR A 138 13.95 -11.42 -13.10
N ILE A 139 13.82 -10.50 -12.13
CA ILE A 139 13.57 -9.07 -12.38
C ILE A 139 14.88 -8.34 -12.11
N SER A 140 15.34 -7.52 -13.05
CA SER A 140 16.58 -6.77 -12.90
C SER A 140 16.41 -5.30 -13.25
N ILE A 141 17.24 -4.45 -12.62
CA ILE A 141 17.39 -3.02 -12.91
C ILE A 141 18.84 -2.81 -13.37
N ASP A 142 19.03 -2.27 -14.58
CA ASP A 142 20.35 -2.05 -15.19
C ASP A 142 21.23 -3.31 -15.13
N GLY A 143 20.64 -4.49 -15.35
CA GLY A 143 21.29 -5.80 -15.32
C GLY A 143 21.51 -6.38 -13.92
N LEU A 144 21.20 -5.67 -12.84
CA LEU A 144 21.34 -6.14 -11.46
C LEU A 144 20.01 -6.75 -10.97
N PRO A 145 19.98 -8.05 -10.57
CA PRO A 145 18.77 -8.66 -10.01
C PRO A 145 18.27 -7.92 -8.77
N ILE A 146 16.99 -7.57 -8.74
CA ILE A 146 16.43 -6.78 -7.63
C ILE A 146 16.53 -7.46 -6.28
N GLN A 147 16.57 -8.80 -6.25
CA GLN A 147 16.68 -9.59 -5.03
C GLN A 147 18.07 -9.55 -4.41
N GLU A 148 19.09 -9.12 -5.15
CA GLU A 148 20.44 -8.93 -4.64
C GLU A 148 20.66 -7.51 -4.10
N ILE A 149 19.77 -6.57 -4.43
CA ILE A 149 19.84 -5.17 -4.02
C ILE A 149 19.28 -5.03 -2.60
N ASN A 150 19.93 -4.22 -1.76
CA ASN A 150 19.37 -3.82 -0.47
C ASN A 150 17.99 -3.17 -0.66
N LEU A 151 16.98 -3.60 0.09
CA LEU A 151 15.58 -3.16 -0.07
C LEU A 151 15.40 -1.65 0.02
N LYS A 152 16.09 -1.01 0.95
CA LYS A 152 16.04 0.45 1.13
C LYS A 152 16.59 1.17 -0.09
N GLU A 153 17.70 0.70 -0.63
CA GLU A 153 18.33 1.27 -1.82
C GLU A 153 17.48 0.99 -3.07
N LEU A 154 16.94 -0.21 -3.21
CA LEU A 154 16.01 -0.57 -4.28
C LEU A 154 14.80 0.39 -4.31
N ARG A 155 14.14 0.58 -3.17
CA ARG A 155 12.94 1.44 -3.08
C ARG A 155 13.23 2.92 -3.28
N LYS A 156 14.46 3.36 -3.08
CA LYS A 156 14.89 4.72 -3.47
C LYS A 156 14.92 4.91 -4.99
N CYS A 157 15.08 3.85 -5.78
CA CYS A 157 15.06 3.94 -7.24
C CYS A 157 13.67 4.27 -7.81
N PHE A 158 12.62 4.16 -7.03
CA PHE A 158 11.25 4.33 -7.48
C PHE A 158 10.56 5.53 -6.85
N SER A 159 9.82 6.29 -7.65
CA SER A 159 8.74 7.17 -7.21
C SER A 159 7.42 6.53 -7.58
N LEU A 160 6.50 6.38 -6.61
CA LEU A 160 5.18 5.78 -6.81
C LEU A 160 4.10 6.83 -6.57
N VAL A 161 3.19 6.95 -7.53
CA VAL A 161 1.90 7.63 -7.38
C VAL A 161 0.83 6.55 -7.47
N SER A 162 0.24 6.20 -6.34
CA SER A 162 -0.75 5.12 -6.23
C SER A 162 -2.16 5.61 -6.54
N GLN A 163 -3.03 4.69 -6.92
CA GLN A 163 -4.45 4.91 -7.17
C GLN A 163 -5.13 5.52 -5.93
N GLU A 164 -4.99 4.88 -4.79
CA GLU A 164 -5.41 5.43 -3.51
C GLU A 164 -4.26 6.24 -2.89
N THR A 165 -4.41 7.55 -2.94
CA THR A 165 -3.41 8.44 -2.36
C THR A 165 -3.51 8.44 -0.85
N TYR A 166 -2.50 7.90 -0.18
CA TYR A 166 -2.39 7.95 1.27
C TYR A 166 -1.60 9.19 1.72
N LEU A 167 -2.21 9.99 2.58
CA LEU A 167 -1.54 11.07 3.30
C LEU A 167 -1.45 10.69 4.77
N PHE A 168 -0.27 10.93 5.36
CA PHE A 168 -0.06 10.75 6.79
C PHE A 168 -0.71 11.88 7.57
N ASP A 169 -1.14 11.60 8.78
CA ASP A 169 -1.55 12.65 9.70
C ASP A 169 -0.36 13.58 9.97
N GLY A 170 -0.57 14.87 9.75
CA GLY A 170 0.47 15.89 9.79
C GLY A 170 0.16 17.02 8.81
N THR A 171 1.14 17.89 8.57
CA THR A 171 1.02 19.05 7.68
C THR A 171 1.15 18.68 6.22
N VAL A 172 0.68 19.54 5.32
CA VAL A 172 0.91 19.44 3.87
C VAL A 172 2.41 19.39 3.55
N LEU A 173 3.20 20.22 4.26
CA LEU A 173 4.66 20.27 4.11
C LEU A 173 5.30 18.92 4.42
N GLU A 174 4.97 18.32 5.57
CA GLU A 174 5.49 17.01 5.98
C GLU A 174 5.10 15.92 4.98
N ASN A 175 3.87 15.97 4.49
CA ASN A 175 3.39 15.02 3.49
C ASN A 175 4.15 15.12 2.16
N ILE A 176 4.50 16.31 1.70
CA ILE A 176 5.31 16.47 0.47
C ILE A 176 6.75 16.02 0.74
N SER A 177 7.34 16.39 1.89
CA SER A 177 8.73 16.07 2.24
C SER A 177 8.98 14.60 2.59
N TYR A 178 7.93 13.80 2.78
CA TYR A 178 8.03 12.39 3.22
C TYR A 178 9.00 11.53 2.40
N GLY A 179 9.20 11.83 1.13
CA GLY A 179 10.15 11.11 0.27
C GLY A 179 11.59 11.60 0.34
N SER A 180 11.87 12.72 1.04
CA SER A 180 13.19 13.38 1.07
C SER A 180 13.33 14.23 2.34
N ASN A 181 13.88 13.63 3.39
CA ASN A 181 14.04 14.25 4.71
C ASN A 181 15.04 15.45 4.73
N THR A 182 15.74 15.71 3.62
CA THR A 182 16.78 16.76 3.53
C THR A 182 16.36 17.92 2.63
N SER A 183 15.10 17.95 2.15
CA SER A 183 14.66 18.98 1.20
C SER A 183 14.38 20.31 1.89
N SER A 184 14.85 21.39 1.26
CA SER A 184 14.56 22.75 1.68
C SER A 184 13.09 23.12 1.39
N LEU A 185 12.58 24.14 2.09
CA LEU A 185 11.22 24.66 1.84
C LEU A 185 11.05 25.12 0.38
N GLU A 186 12.10 25.67 -0.23
CA GLU A 186 12.06 26.13 -1.62
C GLU A 186 11.94 24.96 -2.61
N GLU A 187 12.63 23.83 -2.36
CA GLU A 187 12.48 22.62 -3.17
C GLU A 187 11.07 22.03 -3.04
N ILE A 188 10.49 22.02 -1.83
CA ILE A 188 9.13 21.58 -1.59
C ILE A 188 8.12 22.45 -2.35
N LYS A 189 8.26 23.79 -2.28
CA LYS A 189 7.42 24.70 -3.03
C LYS A 189 7.56 24.55 -4.55
N LYS A 190 8.80 24.34 -5.03
CA LYS A 190 9.06 24.06 -6.45
C LYS A 190 8.38 22.77 -6.90
N ALA A 191 8.48 21.70 -6.13
CA ALA A 191 7.79 20.45 -6.41
C ALA A 191 6.27 20.62 -6.42
N ALA A 192 5.72 21.37 -5.46
CA ALA A 192 4.30 21.68 -5.39
C ALA A 192 3.82 22.52 -6.59
N LYS A 193 4.60 23.47 -7.07
CA LYS A 193 4.29 24.25 -8.29
C LYS A 193 4.26 23.36 -9.53
N ILE A 194 5.25 22.47 -9.70
CA ILE A 194 5.28 21.53 -10.82
C ILE A 194 4.07 20.58 -10.76
N ALA A 195 3.64 20.16 -9.55
CA ALA A 195 2.48 19.30 -9.33
C ALA A 195 1.14 20.06 -9.42
N GLU A 196 1.12 21.33 -9.77
CA GLU A 196 -0.06 22.21 -9.79
C GLU A 196 -0.80 22.21 -8.42
N ALA A 197 -0.03 22.02 -7.33
CA ALA A 197 -0.55 21.96 -5.97
C ALA A 197 -0.40 23.29 -5.21
N HIS A 198 0.55 24.14 -5.61
CA HIS A 198 0.90 25.35 -4.88
C HIS A 198 -0.26 26.28 -4.62
N ASP A 199 -1.07 26.54 -5.66
CA ASP A 199 -2.14 27.54 -5.62
C ASP A 199 -3.27 27.15 -4.66
N PHE A 200 -3.67 25.88 -4.62
CA PHE A 200 -4.64 25.46 -3.63
C PHE A 200 -4.05 25.39 -2.22
N ILE A 201 -2.77 24.98 -2.07
CA ILE A 201 -2.12 24.92 -0.77
C ILE A 201 -2.05 26.30 -0.12
N THR A 202 -1.72 27.34 -0.89
CA THR A 202 -1.65 28.71 -0.37
C THR A 202 -3.01 29.27 0.05
N LYS A 203 -4.11 28.74 -0.49
CA LYS A 203 -5.48 29.11 -0.11
C LYS A 203 -5.99 28.36 1.14
N LEU A 204 -5.27 27.34 1.63
CA LEU A 204 -5.62 26.65 2.87
C LEU A 204 -5.37 27.58 4.08
N PRO A 205 -6.10 27.40 5.21
CA PRO A 205 -6.04 28.33 6.37
C PRO A 205 -4.63 28.59 6.92
N ARG A 206 -3.73 27.61 6.85
CA ARG A 206 -2.33 27.70 7.29
C ARG A 206 -1.34 27.40 6.18
N GLY A 207 -1.78 27.43 4.91
CA GLY A 207 -0.95 27.10 3.75
C GLY A 207 -0.28 25.74 3.89
N TYR A 208 1.04 25.69 3.69
CA TYR A 208 1.84 24.46 3.84
C TYR A 208 1.85 23.87 5.27
N LYS A 209 1.52 24.65 6.30
CA LYS A 209 1.40 24.21 7.69
C LYS A 209 0.00 23.71 8.05
N THR A 210 -0.91 23.63 7.10
CA THR A 210 -2.25 23.06 7.33
C THR A 210 -2.12 21.57 7.61
N ILE A 211 -2.72 21.12 8.72
CA ILE A 211 -2.81 19.70 9.09
C ILE A 211 -3.88 19.06 8.22
N VAL A 212 -3.54 17.96 7.53
CA VAL A 212 -4.44 17.32 6.56
C VAL A 212 -5.40 16.31 7.21
N GLY A 213 -5.17 15.94 8.48
CA GLY A 213 -5.93 14.93 9.20
C GLY A 213 -5.64 13.50 8.72
N GLU A 214 -6.29 12.54 9.36
CA GLU A 214 -6.14 11.14 9.02
C GLU A 214 -6.50 10.89 7.55
N ARG A 215 -5.58 10.27 6.79
CA ARG A 215 -5.71 10.02 5.34
C ARG A 215 -6.00 11.26 4.49
N GLY A 216 -5.77 12.47 5.00
CA GLY A 216 -6.00 13.71 4.28
C GLY A 216 -7.48 14.02 4.05
N GLN A 217 -8.36 13.66 4.99
CA GLN A 217 -9.83 13.76 4.85
C GLN A 217 -10.35 15.19 4.64
N ILE A 218 -9.60 16.23 5.01
CA ILE A 218 -10.00 17.63 4.76
C ILE A 218 -9.77 18.07 3.31
N LEU A 219 -9.11 17.26 2.50
CA LEU A 219 -8.75 17.56 1.12
C LEU A 219 -9.61 16.79 0.13
N SER A 220 -9.89 17.39 -1.03
CA SER A 220 -10.53 16.68 -2.15
C SER A 220 -9.61 15.58 -2.71
N GLY A 221 -10.17 14.61 -3.44
CA GLY A 221 -9.41 13.55 -4.10
C GLY A 221 -8.29 14.09 -4.99
N GLY A 222 -8.60 15.10 -5.83
CA GLY A 222 -7.64 15.74 -6.71
C GLY A 222 -6.55 16.54 -5.97
N GLN A 223 -6.88 17.13 -4.80
CA GLN A 223 -5.90 17.81 -3.95
C GLN A 223 -4.93 16.82 -3.33
N ARG A 224 -5.44 15.70 -2.78
CA ARG A 224 -4.58 14.61 -2.26
C ARG A 224 -3.65 14.09 -3.34
N GLN A 225 -4.14 13.88 -4.53
CA GLN A 225 -3.37 13.35 -5.65
C GLN A 225 -2.26 14.30 -6.10
N ARG A 226 -2.52 15.62 -6.17
CA ARG A 226 -1.48 16.62 -6.48
C ARG A 226 -0.41 16.71 -5.39
N ILE A 227 -0.75 16.49 -4.11
CA ILE A 227 0.24 16.38 -3.02
C ILE A 227 1.10 15.12 -3.21
N ALA A 228 0.49 13.96 -3.55
CA ALA A 228 1.27 12.75 -3.82
C ALA A 228 2.17 12.92 -5.05
N LEU A 229 1.71 13.63 -6.06
CA LEU A 229 2.52 13.97 -7.23
C LEU A 229 3.69 14.89 -6.84
N ALA A 230 3.46 15.92 -6.02
CA ALA A 230 4.53 16.77 -5.49
C ALA A 230 5.57 15.96 -4.69
N ARG A 231 5.12 14.97 -3.89
CA ARG A 231 6.00 14.02 -3.19
C ARG A 231 6.87 13.21 -4.15
N ALA A 232 6.27 12.70 -5.25
CA ALA A 232 7.00 11.92 -6.26
C ALA A 232 8.00 12.79 -7.04
N ILE A 233 7.66 14.06 -7.33
CA ILE A 233 8.53 15.05 -7.95
C ILE A 233 9.74 15.34 -7.05
N LEU A 234 9.48 15.62 -5.77
CA LEU A 234 10.51 15.95 -4.79
C LEU A 234 11.50 14.80 -4.60
N LYS A 235 11.00 13.57 -4.54
CA LYS A 235 11.82 12.35 -4.43
C LYS A 235 12.74 12.18 -5.63
N ASN A 236 12.33 12.61 -6.80
CA ASN A 236 13.11 12.63 -8.05
C ASN A 236 13.82 11.31 -8.38
N ALA A 237 13.17 10.17 -8.14
CA ALA A 237 13.72 8.86 -8.44
C ALA A 237 13.85 8.62 -9.97
N PRO A 238 14.82 7.78 -10.42
CA PRO A 238 15.04 7.48 -11.84
C PRO A 238 13.90 6.69 -12.50
N ILE A 239 13.12 5.95 -11.70
CA ILE A 239 11.97 5.17 -12.18
C ILE A 239 10.69 5.71 -11.56
N LEU A 240 9.69 6.02 -12.40
CA LEU A 240 8.40 6.51 -11.99
C LEU A 240 7.32 5.43 -12.24
N ILE A 241 6.52 5.18 -11.24
CA ILE A 241 5.36 4.28 -11.32
C ILE A 241 4.10 5.10 -11.08
N LEU A 242 3.19 5.06 -12.05
CA LEU A 242 1.90 5.73 -12.01
C LEU A 242 0.81 4.66 -12.02
N ASP A 243 0.18 4.43 -10.88
CA ASP A 243 -0.91 3.47 -10.74
C ASP A 243 -2.24 4.25 -10.67
N GLU A 244 -2.96 4.28 -11.81
CA GLU A 244 -4.27 4.94 -11.97
C GLU A 244 -4.32 6.39 -11.45
N ALA A 245 -3.27 7.15 -11.73
CA ALA A 245 -3.05 8.47 -11.15
C ALA A 245 -4.13 9.54 -11.44
N THR A 246 -5.23 9.23 -12.15
CA THR A 246 -6.28 10.21 -12.51
C THR A 246 -7.72 9.68 -12.38
N ALA A 247 -7.91 8.51 -11.78
CA ALA A 247 -9.23 7.85 -11.79
C ALA A 247 -10.34 8.58 -11.00
N SER A 248 -10.00 9.43 -10.04
CA SER A 248 -10.95 10.01 -9.06
C SER A 248 -11.01 11.55 -9.09
N VAL A 249 -10.65 12.19 -10.20
CA VAL A 249 -10.58 13.67 -10.30
C VAL A 249 -11.50 14.20 -11.39
N ASP A 250 -11.95 15.43 -11.19
CA ASP A 250 -12.69 16.20 -12.19
C ASP A 250 -11.84 16.52 -13.43
N ASN A 251 -12.48 16.82 -14.55
CA ASN A 251 -11.81 17.03 -15.83
C ASN A 251 -10.78 18.16 -15.81
N GLU A 252 -11.05 19.28 -15.11
CA GLU A 252 -10.10 20.41 -15.00
C GLU A 252 -8.85 19.99 -14.24
N THR A 253 -9.02 19.33 -13.11
CA THR A 253 -7.90 18.79 -12.30
C THR A 253 -7.15 17.71 -13.07
N GLU A 254 -7.81 16.87 -13.87
CA GLU A 254 -7.15 15.86 -14.71
C GLU A 254 -6.19 16.50 -15.71
N VAL A 255 -6.59 17.56 -16.41
CA VAL A 255 -5.73 18.30 -17.36
C VAL A 255 -4.49 18.84 -16.66
N LEU A 256 -4.62 19.41 -15.45
CA LEU A 256 -3.51 19.91 -14.65
C LEU A 256 -2.54 18.77 -14.25
N ILE A 257 -3.08 17.64 -13.80
CA ILE A 257 -2.29 16.46 -13.45
C ILE A 257 -1.55 15.90 -14.66
N GLN A 258 -2.22 15.78 -15.82
CA GLN A 258 -1.61 15.31 -17.07
C GLN A 258 -0.45 16.22 -17.51
N LYS A 259 -0.63 17.54 -17.43
CA LYS A 259 0.44 18.51 -17.70
C LYS A 259 1.66 18.32 -16.79
N SER A 260 1.41 18.06 -15.52
CA SER A 260 2.48 17.81 -14.52
C SER A 260 3.17 16.47 -14.77
N LEU A 261 2.41 15.42 -15.09
CA LEU A 261 2.91 14.10 -15.43
C LEU A 261 3.80 14.14 -16.68
N ALA A 262 3.39 14.85 -17.73
CA ALA A 262 4.17 14.99 -18.95
C ALA A 262 5.57 15.60 -18.69
N LYS A 263 5.69 16.56 -17.74
CA LYS A 263 6.96 17.11 -17.32
C LYS A 263 7.80 16.13 -16.51
N LEU A 264 7.15 15.28 -15.72
CA LEU A 264 7.81 14.29 -14.84
C LEU A 264 8.37 13.10 -15.57
N THR A 265 7.69 12.65 -16.63
CA THR A 265 8.08 11.47 -17.42
C THR A 265 9.31 11.74 -18.29
N LEU A 266 9.60 13.03 -18.56
CA LEU A 266 10.81 13.42 -19.29
C LEU A 266 12.05 12.91 -18.53
N GLU A 267 12.92 12.19 -19.24
CA GLU A 267 14.18 11.64 -18.74
C GLU A 267 14.07 10.53 -17.67
N LYS A 268 12.86 10.03 -17.37
CA LYS A 268 12.66 8.91 -16.43
C LYS A 268 12.11 7.68 -17.13
N THR A 269 12.46 6.53 -16.61
CA THR A 269 11.76 5.30 -16.99
C THR A 269 10.42 5.31 -16.30
N THR A 270 9.32 5.21 -17.07
CA THR A 270 7.97 5.36 -16.52
C THR A 270 7.13 4.11 -16.80
N ILE A 271 6.49 3.61 -15.77
CA ILE A 271 5.49 2.54 -15.84
C ILE A 271 4.14 3.17 -15.52
N VAL A 272 3.18 3.07 -16.43
CA VAL A 272 1.83 3.57 -16.26
C VAL A 272 0.85 2.41 -16.25
N ILE A 273 0.23 2.14 -15.11
CA ILE A 273 -0.96 1.28 -15.05
C ILE A 273 -2.16 2.18 -15.33
N ALA A 274 -2.82 1.93 -16.45
CA ALA A 274 -3.89 2.80 -16.91
C ALA A 274 -5.25 2.11 -16.82
N HIS A 275 -6.20 2.78 -16.15
CA HIS A 275 -7.63 2.54 -16.32
C HIS A 275 -8.19 3.40 -17.47
N ARG A 276 -7.64 4.59 -17.68
CA ARG A 276 -7.98 5.43 -18.83
C ARG A 276 -6.90 5.27 -19.89
N LEU A 277 -7.26 4.67 -21.02
CA LEU A 277 -6.31 4.40 -22.11
C LEU A 277 -5.76 5.67 -22.78
N SER A 278 -6.46 6.81 -22.61
CA SER A 278 -5.97 8.12 -23.05
C SER A 278 -4.61 8.49 -22.46
N THR A 279 -4.33 8.05 -21.22
CA THR A 279 -3.08 8.37 -20.51
C THR A 279 -1.86 7.64 -21.06
N ILE A 280 -2.06 6.52 -21.77
CA ILE A 280 -0.99 5.71 -22.32
C ILE A 280 -0.91 5.76 -23.86
N LYS A 281 -1.76 6.55 -24.50
CA LYS A 281 -1.77 6.73 -25.95
C LYS A 281 -0.38 7.13 -26.49
N SER A 282 0.34 7.97 -25.74
CA SER A 282 1.69 8.45 -26.08
C SER A 282 2.82 7.56 -25.53
N ALA A 283 2.51 6.42 -24.92
CA ALA A 283 3.53 5.50 -24.39
C ALA A 283 4.40 4.93 -25.52
N ASP A 284 5.68 4.74 -25.27
CA ASP A 284 6.63 4.13 -26.23
C ASP A 284 6.25 2.69 -26.55
N ASN A 285 5.68 1.99 -25.57
CA ASN A 285 5.19 0.62 -25.71
C ASN A 285 4.01 0.38 -24.74
N ILE A 286 3.08 -0.49 -25.12
CA ILE A 286 1.91 -0.88 -24.32
C ILE A 286 1.91 -2.40 -24.23
N ILE A 287 1.74 -2.90 -23.01
CA ILE A 287 1.58 -4.32 -22.70
C ILE A 287 0.15 -4.58 -22.28
N VAL A 288 -0.49 -5.54 -22.91
CA VAL A 288 -1.84 -6.00 -22.55
C VAL A 288 -1.73 -7.30 -21.76
N LEU A 289 -2.23 -7.26 -20.54
CA LEU A 289 -2.25 -8.39 -19.62
C LEU A 289 -3.63 -9.03 -19.56
N GLU A 290 -3.67 -10.34 -19.70
CA GLU A 290 -4.85 -11.15 -19.42
C GLU A 290 -4.45 -12.40 -18.64
N LYS A 291 -5.15 -12.66 -17.53
CA LYS A 291 -4.95 -13.85 -16.68
C LYS A 291 -3.46 -14.14 -16.37
N GLY A 292 -2.72 -13.08 -16.04
CA GLY A 292 -1.30 -13.17 -15.67
C GLY A 292 -0.33 -13.40 -16.84
N LYS A 293 -0.76 -13.26 -18.09
CA LYS A 293 0.08 -13.40 -19.28
C LYS A 293 0.05 -12.15 -20.13
N ILE A 294 1.12 -11.89 -20.87
CA ILE A 294 1.16 -10.87 -21.91
C ILE A 294 0.53 -11.48 -23.17
N ILE A 295 -0.54 -10.86 -23.67
CA ILE A 295 -1.26 -11.30 -24.87
C ILE A 295 -1.01 -10.40 -26.06
N GLU A 296 -0.78 -9.11 -25.81
CA GLU A 296 -0.46 -8.13 -26.85
C GLU A 296 0.63 -7.18 -26.34
N GLU A 297 1.47 -6.74 -27.28
CA GLU A 297 2.54 -5.77 -27.04
C GLU A 297 2.72 -4.92 -28.29
N GLY A 298 2.91 -3.59 -28.11
CA GLY A 298 3.15 -2.66 -29.21
C GLY A 298 2.76 -1.22 -28.87
N ARG A 299 2.89 -0.33 -29.86
CA ARG A 299 2.42 1.06 -29.76
C ARG A 299 0.91 1.15 -29.98
N HIS A 300 0.31 2.23 -29.49
CA HIS A 300 -1.12 2.50 -29.63
C HIS A 300 -1.66 2.24 -31.03
N ASP A 301 -1.07 2.91 -32.04
CA ASP A 301 -1.56 2.83 -33.44
C ASP A 301 -1.47 1.42 -34.03
N PHE A 302 -0.43 0.65 -33.63
CA PHE A 302 -0.29 -0.74 -34.04
C PHE A 302 -1.36 -1.63 -33.39
N LEU A 303 -1.58 -1.49 -32.07
CA LEU A 303 -2.55 -2.29 -31.34
C LEU A 303 -4.00 -2.01 -31.76
N ILE A 304 -4.33 -0.76 -32.09
CA ILE A 304 -5.64 -0.41 -32.64
C ILE A 304 -5.88 -1.12 -33.98
N LYS A 305 -4.89 -1.10 -34.92
CA LYS A 305 -5.01 -1.75 -36.23
C LYS A 305 -5.09 -3.28 -36.14
N LYS A 306 -4.53 -3.85 -35.08
CA LYS A 306 -4.55 -5.31 -34.85
C LYS A 306 -5.94 -5.83 -34.51
N ASN A 307 -6.90 -4.96 -34.10
CA ASN A 307 -8.27 -5.33 -33.70
C ASN A 307 -8.33 -6.43 -32.63
N GLY A 308 -7.38 -6.42 -31.70
CA GLY A 308 -7.34 -7.36 -30.57
C GLY A 308 -7.96 -6.77 -29.32
N ILE A 309 -7.64 -7.36 -28.17
CA ILE A 309 -8.20 -6.97 -26.85
C ILE A 309 -7.92 -5.49 -26.53
N TYR A 310 -6.75 -4.97 -26.89
CA TYR A 310 -6.47 -3.54 -26.72
C TYR A 310 -7.45 -2.66 -27.47
N SER A 311 -7.74 -3.00 -28.73
CA SER A 311 -8.69 -2.25 -29.57
C SER A 311 -10.10 -2.29 -28.99
N GLU A 312 -10.54 -3.45 -28.47
CA GLU A 312 -11.84 -3.59 -27.82
C GLU A 312 -11.93 -2.73 -26.55
N LEU A 313 -10.91 -2.78 -25.67
CA LEU A 313 -10.84 -1.94 -24.47
C LEU A 313 -10.88 -0.44 -24.84
N TRP A 314 -10.19 -0.07 -25.92
CA TRP A 314 -10.18 1.31 -26.41
C TRP A 314 -11.58 1.76 -26.87
N LYS A 315 -12.27 0.96 -27.70
CA LYS A 315 -13.62 1.25 -28.20
C LYS A 315 -14.61 1.46 -27.04
N VAL A 316 -14.58 0.56 -26.06
CA VAL A 316 -15.45 0.69 -24.86
C VAL A 316 -15.21 1.99 -24.12
N GLN A 317 -13.95 2.43 -23.98
CA GLN A 317 -13.64 3.67 -23.26
C GLN A 317 -13.85 4.94 -24.09
N ALA A 318 -13.70 4.85 -25.41
CA ALA A 318 -13.95 5.97 -26.32
C ALA A 318 -15.44 6.17 -26.64
N GLY A 319 -16.30 5.23 -26.21
CA GLY A 319 -17.74 5.28 -26.51
C GLY A 319 -18.06 5.02 -27.99
N ILE A 320 -17.21 4.25 -28.69
CA ILE A 320 -17.33 3.94 -30.14
C ILE A 320 -17.71 2.48 -30.32
#